data_b22968d8f0e04a224b37ff18ab7e131b
#
_entry.id   b22968d8f0e04a224b37ff18ab7e131b
#
_cell.length_a   1.000
_cell.length_b   1.000
_cell.length_c   1.000
_cell.angle_alpha   90.00
_cell.angle_beta   90.00
_cell.angle_gamma   90.00
#
_symmetry.space_group_name_H-M   'P 1'
#
loop_
_entity.id
_entity.type
_entity.pdbx_description
1 polymer ?
#
loop_
_entity_poly.entity_id
_entity_poly.type
_entity_poly.pdbx_seq_one_letter_code
_entity_poly.pdbx_strand_id
1 'polypeptide(L)'
;MTNVKSAPRTATTIKVRSKSEFAISRSRDPYHELMLRLFQEESTADRGGRFLSLVEERQKSGQPLRVQEWEELLRDLNVSRSAFYAMRNKLLGAGLITNKGGEYRLSGMFSRDLVDMARWWWTAVLGNDLENL
;
A
#
# COMPACT_ATOMS: atom_id res chain seq x y z
N MET A 1 -6.35 17.52 16.83
CA MET A 1 -6.24 16.18 16.24
C MET A 1 -7.12 16.10 15.00
N THR A 2 -6.55 15.69 13.89
CA THR A 2 -7.28 15.58 12.62
C THR A 2 -8.04 14.25 12.59
N ASN A 3 -9.36 14.29 12.39
CA ASN A 3 -10.12 13.06 12.24
C ASN A 3 -10.02 12.56 10.79
N VAL A 4 -10.49 11.33 10.54
CA VAL A 4 -10.38 10.69 9.22
C VAL A 4 -11.06 11.51 8.11
N LYS A 5 -12.18 12.18 8.41
CA LYS A 5 -12.92 12.98 7.42
C LYS A 5 -12.16 14.24 6.98
N SER A 6 -11.29 14.79 7.84
CA SER A 6 -10.50 15.97 7.51
C SER A 6 -9.08 15.64 7.08
N ALA A 7 -8.71 14.34 6.99
CA ALA A 7 -7.42 13.93 6.48
C ALA A 7 -7.30 14.24 4.99
N PRO A 8 -6.07 14.51 4.48
CA PRO A 8 -5.86 14.71 3.05
C PRO A 8 -6.37 13.49 2.25
N ARG A 9 -6.87 13.76 1.03
CA ARG A 9 -7.36 12.66 0.16
C ARG A 9 -6.32 11.62 -0.17
N THR A 10 -5.04 11.98 -0.11
CA THR A 10 -3.92 11.08 -0.34
C THR A 10 -3.56 10.24 0.88
N ALA A 11 -4.18 10.53 2.04
CA ALA A 11 -3.91 9.77 3.27
C ALA A 11 -4.69 8.46 3.28
N THR A 12 -4.13 7.46 3.93
CA THR A 12 -4.81 6.20 4.18
C THR A 12 -4.42 5.69 5.57
N THR A 13 -5.17 4.72 6.06
CA THR A 13 -4.91 4.10 7.36
C THR A 13 -4.25 2.75 7.16
N ILE A 14 -3.19 2.49 7.94
CA ILE A 14 -2.53 1.20 7.94
C ILE A 14 -2.43 0.68 9.36
N LYS A 15 -2.66 -0.62 9.55
CA LYS A 15 -2.55 -1.28 10.85
C LYS A 15 -1.12 -1.72 11.10
N VAL A 16 -0.61 -1.38 12.29
CA VAL A 16 0.70 -1.83 12.74
C VAL A 16 0.50 -2.99 13.70
N ARG A 17 1.27 -4.06 13.54
CA ARG A 17 1.25 -5.21 14.43
C ARG A 17 2.55 -5.25 15.23
N SER A 18 2.43 -5.12 16.54
CA SER A 18 3.59 -4.96 17.43
C SER A 18 4.30 -6.26 17.78
N LYS A 19 3.67 -7.42 17.56
CA LYS A 19 4.29 -8.72 17.87
C LYS A 19 5.16 -9.20 16.72
N SER A 20 6.38 -9.60 17.03
CA SER A 20 7.35 -10.05 16.01
C SER A 20 6.88 -11.24 15.20
N GLU A 21 6.00 -12.09 15.75
CA GLU A 21 5.43 -13.23 15.03
C GLU A 21 4.56 -12.82 13.86
N PHE A 22 4.06 -11.57 13.85
CA PHE A 22 3.26 -11.01 12.76
C PHE A 22 4.09 -10.19 11.77
N ALA A 23 5.43 -10.20 11.90
CA ALA A 23 6.27 -9.44 10.98
C ALA A 23 6.07 -9.89 9.53
N ILE A 24 5.94 -8.94 8.63
CA ILE A 24 5.73 -9.21 7.21
C ILE A 24 6.83 -10.10 6.64
N SER A 25 8.08 -9.87 7.08
CA SER A 25 9.24 -10.64 6.62
C SER A 25 9.16 -12.13 6.94
N ARG A 26 8.32 -12.50 7.90
CA ARG A 26 8.11 -13.91 8.30
C ARG A 26 6.90 -14.54 7.63
N SER A 27 6.12 -13.76 6.90
CA SER A 27 4.92 -14.25 6.23
C SER A 27 5.27 -15.07 5.01
N ARG A 28 4.47 -16.11 4.74
CA ARG A 28 4.58 -16.90 3.51
C ARG A 28 4.10 -16.10 2.29
N ASP A 29 3.19 -15.17 2.52
CA ASP A 29 2.65 -14.30 1.49
C ASP A 29 2.70 -12.84 1.99
N PRO A 30 3.86 -12.17 1.84
CA PRO A 30 4.01 -10.79 2.31
C PRO A 30 3.05 -9.80 1.65
N TYR A 31 2.72 -9.98 0.37
CA TYR A 31 1.75 -9.13 -0.31
C TYR A 31 0.37 -9.19 0.36
N HIS A 32 -0.10 -10.40 0.61
CA HIS A 32 -1.41 -10.59 1.25
C HIS A 32 -1.42 -10.02 2.66
N GLU A 33 -0.36 -10.27 3.43
CA GLU A 33 -0.24 -9.75 4.80
C GLU A 33 -0.22 -8.22 4.80
N LEU A 34 0.49 -7.59 3.86
CA LEU A 34 0.49 -6.14 3.73
C LEU A 34 -0.91 -5.63 3.39
N MET A 35 -1.59 -6.30 2.47
CA MET A 35 -2.95 -5.89 2.08
C MET A 35 -3.94 -6.02 3.23
N LEU A 36 -3.79 -7.02 4.10
CA LEU A 36 -4.64 -7.15 5.29
C LEU A 36 -4.45 -6.01 6.29
N ARG A 37 -3.32 -5.33 6.23
CA ARG A 37 -3.08 -4.15 7.07
C ARG A 37 -3.72 -2.88 6.52
N LEU A 38 -4.04 -2.86 5.23
CA LEU A 38 -4.69 -1.74 4.56
C LEU A 38 -6.19 -1.95 4.41
N PHE A 39 -6.61 -3.18 4.19
CA PHE A 39 -8.01 -3.53 3.93
C PHE A 39 -8.51 -4.46 5.02
N GLN A 40 -9.73 -4.20 5.51
CA GLN A 40 -10.30 -5.01 6.58
C GLN A 40 -10.88 -6.33 6.07
N GLU A 41 -11.34 -6.34 4.83
CA GLU A 41 -11.94 -7.53 4.22
C GLU A 41 -10.90 -8.33 3.45
N GLU A 42 -10.91 -9.63 3.65
CA GLU A 42 -9.96 -10.52 3.00
C GLU A 42 -10.11 -10.55 1.49
N SER A 43 -11.33 -10.49 0.99
CA SER A 43 -11.57 -10.42 -0.47
C SER A 43 -10.98 -9.17 -1.09
N THR A 44 -11.09 -8.02 -0.42
CA THR A 44 -10.49 -6.77 -0.89
C THR A 44 -8.97 -6.83 -0.81
N ALA A 45 -8.43 -7.43 0.25
CA ALA A 45 -6.99 -7.63 0.40
C ALA A 45 -6.44 -8.50 -0.73
N ASP A 46 -7.15 -9.56 -1.08
CA ASP A 46 -6.76 -10.44 -2.19
C ASP A 46 -6.71 -9.68 -3.53
N ARG A 47 -7.75 -8.93 -3.82
CA ARG A 47 -7.81 -8.13 -5.05
C ARG A 47 -6.74 -7.03 -5.08
N GLY A 48 -6.49 -6.39 -3.94
CA GLY A 48 -5.44 -5.39 -3.80
C GLY A 48 -4.06 -5.98 -4.08
N GLY A 49 -3.79 -7.16 -3.55
CA GLY A 49 -2.54 -7.88 -3.79
C GLY A 49 -2.38 -8.27 -5.25
N ARG A 50 -3.44 -8.72 -5.88
CA ARG A 50 -3.43 -9.07 -7.30
C ARG A 50 -3.18 -7.84 -8.18
N PHE A 51 -3.83 -6.73 -7.88
CA PHE A 51 -3.62 -5.48 -8.60
C PHE A 51 -2.16 -5.00 -8.44
N LEU A 52 -1.66 -5.02 -7.23
CA LEU A 52 -0.30 -4.58 -6.93
C LEU A 52 0.74 -5.46 -7.63
N SER A 53 0.52 -6.78 -7.63
CA SER A 53 1.38 -7.72 -8.37
C SER A 53 1.38 -7.44 -9.86
N LEU A 54 0.23 -7.07 -10.41
CA LEU A 54 0.12 -6.73 -11.82
C LEU A 54 0.89 -5.44 -12.15
N VAL A 55 0.78 -4.42 -11.26
CA VAL A 55 1.56 -3.19 -11.41
C VAL A 55 3.05 -3.49 -11.44
N GLU A 56 3.50 -4.34 -10.51
CA GLU A 56 4.90 -4.75 -10.44
C GLU A 56 5.35 -5.48 -11.71
N GLU A 57 4.59 -6.47 -12.14
CA GLU A 57 4.89 -7.26 -13.32
C GLU A 57 4.99 -6.40 -14.58
N ARG A 58 4.01 -5.53 -14.79
CA ARG A 58 3.97 -4.67 -15.96
C ARG A 58 5.10 -3.64 -15.94
N GLN A 59 5.42 -3.10 -14.78
CA GLN A 59 6.54 -2.17 -14.64
C GLN A 59 7.86 -2.86 -14.98
N LYS A 60 8.08 -4.06 -14.49
CA LYS A 60 9.30 -4.84 -14.77
C LYS A 60 9.43 -5.24 -16.24
N SER A 61 8.31 -5.45 -16.91
CA SER A 61 8.32 -5.80 -18.33
C SER A 61 8.54 -4.59 -19.25
N GLY A 62 8.61 -3.38 -18.69
CA GLY A 62 8.79 -2.16 -19.47
C GLY A 62 7.51 -1.59 -20.06
N GLN A 63 6.35 -2.17 -19.73
CA GLN A 63 5.04 -1.71 -20.19
C GLN A 63 4.14 -1.44 -18.98
N PRO A 64 4.34 -0.30 -18.29
CA PRO A 64 3.55 0.00 -17.10
C PRO A 64 2.05 -0.04 -17.35
N LEU A 65 1.32 -0.51 -16.35
CA LEU A 65 -0.13 -0.57 -16.40
C LEU A 65 -0.70 0.84 -16.53
N ARG A 66 -1.63 1.03 -17.47
CA ARG A 66 -2.21 2.33 -17.75
C ARG A 66 -3.58 2.50 -17.13
N VAL A 67 -3.88 3.71 -16.71
CA VAL A 67 -5.20 4.06 -16.18
C VAL A 67 -6.31 3.73 -17.19
N GLN A 68 -6.03 3.85 -18.48
CA GLN A 68 -6.98 3.56 -19.56
C GLN A 68 -7.41 2.10 -19.61
N GLU A 69 -6.65 1.20 -18.99
CA GLU A 69 -6.95 -0.24 -18.97
C GLU A 69 -7.95 -0.61 -17.87
N TRP A 70 -8.67 0.35 -17.31
CA TRP A 70 -9.55 0.14 -16.17
C TRP A 70 -10.66 -0.90 -16.44
N GLU A 71 -11.20 -0.94 -17.64
CA GLU A 71 -12.26 -1.92 -17.95
C GLU A 71 -11.76 -3.35 -17.88
N GLU A 72 -10.57 -3.60 -18.43
CA GLU A 72 -9.93 -4.92 -18.34
C GLU A 72 -9.60 -5.30 -16.91
N LEU A 73 -9.14 -4.32 -16.13
CA LEU A 73 -8.84 -4.52 -14.72
C LEU A 73 -10.06 -4.93 -13.92
N LEU A 74 -11.21 -4.30 -14.17
CA LEU A 74 -12.47 -4.68 -13.50
C LEU A 74 -12.83 -6.12 -13.77
N ARG A 75 -12.66 -6.58 -15.02
CA ARG A 75 -12.93 -7.97 -15.38
C ARG A 75 -11.95 -8.92 -14.75
N ASP A 76 -10.66 -8.62 -14.84
CA ASP A 76 -9.60 -9.49 -14.33
C ASP A 76 -9.64 -9.66 -12.82
N LEU A 77 -10.01 -8.58 -12.12
CA LEU A 77 -10.09 -8.59 -10.66
C LEU A 77 -11.49 -8.97 -10.16
N ASN A 78 -12.46 -9.08 -11.08
CA ASN A 78 -13.85 -9.37 -10.75
C ASN A 78 -14.37 -8.41 -9.66
N VAL A 79 -14.33 -7.13 -9.97
CA VAL A 79 -14.66 -6.07 -9.02
C VAL A 79 -15.46 -4.98 -9.72
N SER A 80 -16.33 -4.30 -8.98
CA SER A 80 -17.09 -3.15 -9.50
C SER A 80 -16.15 -1.95 -9.67
N ARG A 81 -16.56 -0.99 -10.49
CA ARG A 81 -15.81 0.23 -10.72
C ARG A 81 -15.56 1.00 -9.44
N SER A 82 -16.60 1.20 -8.62
CA SER A 82 -16.48 1.93 -7.36
C SER A 82 -15.56 1.22 -6.38
N ALA A 83 -15.65 -0.11 -6.27
CA ALA A 83 -14.78 -0.89 -5.40
C ALA A 83 -13.33 -0.85 -5.87
N PHE A 84 -13.10 -0.89 -7.17
CA PHE A 84 -11.75 -0.76 -7.73
C PHE A 84 -11.12 0.58 -7.38
N TYR A 85 -11.85 1.68 -7.61
CA TYR A 85 -11.31 3.01 -7.31
C TYR A 85 -11.09 3.22 -5.82
N ALA A 86 -11.97 2.69 -4.96
CA ALA A 86 -11.77 2.75 -3.51
C ALA A 86 -10.47 2.03 -3.10
N MET A 87 -10.25 0.83 -3.63
CA MET A 87 -9.05 0.05 -3.39
C MET A 87 -7.80 0.77 -3.92
N ARG A 88 -7.84 1.22 -5.16
CA ARG A 88 -6.75 1.95 -5.78
C ARG A 88 -6.37 3.20 -4.99
N ASN A 89 -7.37 3.94 -4.53
CA ASN A 89 -7.13 5.17 -3.79
C ASN A 89 -6.44 4.90 -2.45
N LYS A 90 -6.72 3.78 -1.80
CA LYS A 90 -6.00 3.39 -0.59
C LYS A 90 -4.53 3.07 -0.87
N LEU A 91 -4.25 2.41 -1.98
CA LEU A 91 -2.87 2.11 -2.37
C LEU A 91 -2.09 3.38 -2.72
N LEU A 92 -2.74 4.31 -3.43
CA LEU A 92 -2.16 5.63 -3.71
C LEU A 92 -1.91 6.40 -2.41
N GLY A 93 -2.89 6.42 -1.51
CA GLY A 93 -2.79 7.12 -0.25
C GLY A 93 -1.72 6.55 0.67
N ALA A 94 -1.50 5.24 0.62
CA ALA A 94 -0.43 4.59 1.39
C ALA A 94 0.96 4.86 0.81
N GLY A 95 1.05 5.39 -0.41
CA GLY A 95 2.33 5.63 -1.04
C GLY A 95 2.98 4.39 -1.64
N LEU A 96 2.19 3.33 -1.86
CA LEU A 96 2.69 2.09 -2.47
C LEU A 96 2.78 2.19 -3.98
N ILE A 97 1.90 2.98 -4.59
CA ILE A 97 1.90 3.24 -6.02
C ILE A 97 1.73 4.72 -6.31
N THR A 98 2.10 5.12 -7.51
CA THR A 98 1.82 6.46 -8.05
C THR A 98 0.99 6.33 -9.33
N ASN A 99 0.30 7.41 -9.66
CA ASN A 99 -0.38 7.56 -10.95
C ASN A 99 0.18 8.83 -11.58
N LYS A 100 1.12 8.68 -12.51
CA LYS A 100 1.76 9.79 -13.21
C LYS A 100 1.72 9.55 -14.71
N GLY A 101 1.28 10.55 -15.45
CA GLY A 101 1.20 10.45 -16.91
C GLY A 101 0.27 9.33 -17.35
N GLY A 102 -0.73 8.98 -16.55
CA GLY A 102 -1.66 7.89 -16.86
C GLY A 102 -1.10 6.50 -16.65
N GLU A 103 0.04 6.38 -15.96
CA GLU A 103 0.67 5.09 -15.70
C GLU A 103 0.78 4.84 -14.19
N TYR A 104 0.48 3.60 -13.79
CA TYR A 104 0.68 3.14 -12.41
C TYR A 104 2.11 2.62 -12.26
N ARG A 105 2.79 3.04 -11.20
CA ARG A 105 4.13 2.57 -10.88
C ARG A 105 4.25 2.34 -9.39
N LEU A 106 5.12 1.42 -9.01
CA LEU A 106 5.45 1.20 -7.60
C LEU A 106 6.17 2.45 -7.07
N SER A 107 5.95 2.75 -5.80
CA SER A 107 6.49 3.96 -5.17
C SER A 107 7.23 3.64 -3.88
N GLY A 108 8.29 4.39 -3.62
CA GLY A 108 9.04 4.32 -2.37
C GLY A 108 8.52 5.25 -1.27
N MET A 109 7.47 6.02 -1.53
CA MET A 109 6.95 6.97 -0.54
C MET A 109 6.45 6.27 0.72
N PHE A 110 5.82 5.10 0.57
CA PHE A 110 5.40 4.25 1.68
C PHE A 110 6.56 3.98 2.65
N SER A 111 7.68 3.50 2.11
CA SER A 111 8.85 3.17 2.94
C SER A 111 9.45 4.40 3.58
N ARG A 112 9.54 5.51 2.84
CA ARG A 112 10.15 6.75 3.35
C ARG A 112 9.39 7.32 4.52
N ASP A 113 8.07 7.36 4.43
CA ASP A 113 7.25 7.91 5.50
C ASP A 113 7.27 7.02 6.74
N LEU A 114 7.16 5.69 6.56
CA LEU A 114 7.20 4.77 7.68
C LEU A 114 8.55 4.77 8.39
N VAL A 115 9.63 4.80 7.63
CA VAL A 115 10.98 4.85 8.19
C VAL A 115 11.19 6.15 8.95
N ASP A 116 10.72 7.27 8.41
CA ASP A 116 10.84 8.56 9.08
C ASP A 116 10.13 8.54 10.43
N MET A 117 8.90 8.07 10.47
CA MET A 117 8.13 7.95 11.72
C MET A 117 8.81 6.99 12.70
N ALA A 118 9.29 5.85 12.22
CA ALA A 118 9.94 4.84 13.05
C ALA A 118 11.23 5.38 13.65
N ARG A 119 12.04 6.07 12.86
CA ARG A 119 13.29 6.68 13.33
C ARG A 119 13.05 7.77 14.35
N TRP A 120 12.07 8.62 14.10
CA TRP A 120 11.74 9.69 15.03
C TRP A 120 11.34 9.14 16.39
N TRP A 121 10.46 8.17 16.42
CA TRP A 121 10.02 7.53 17.67
C TRP A 121 11.19 6.87 18.39
N TRP A 122 11.99 6.10 17.68
CA TRP A 122 13.11 5.34 18.22
C TRP A 122 14.19 6.25 18.81
N THR A 123 14.54 7.31 18.14
CA THR A 123 15.63 8.19 18.54
C THR A 123 15.16 9.35 19.42
N ALA A 124 14.15 10.09 18.99
CA ALA A 124 13.74 11.32 19.70
C ALA A 124 12.92 11.02 20.94
N VAL A 125 12.04 10.03 20.90
CA VAL A 125 11.16 9.72 22.04
C VAL A 125 11.81 8.69 22.95
N LEU A 126 12.29 7.58 22.41
CA LEU A 126 12.89 6.50 23.22
C LEU A 126 14.36 6.75 23.58
N GLY A 127 15.03 7.67 22.91
CA GLY A 127 16.44 7.98 23.17
C GLY A 127 17.41 6.88 22.76
N ASN A 128 17.04 6.03 21.82
CA ASN A 128 17.89 4.93 21.38
C ASN A 128 18.74 5.34 20.16
N ASP A 129 19.85 4.63 19.98
CA ASP A 129 20.70 4.81 18.80
C ASP A 129 20.05 4.13 17.60
N LEU A 130 20.12 4.78 16.44
CA LEU A 130 19.54 4.26 15.20
C LEU A 130 20.12 2.89 14.81
N GLU A 131 21.38 2.65 15.16
CA GLU A 131 22.05 1.37 14.88
C GLU A 131 21.35 0.17 15.51
N ASN A 132 20.60 0.38 16.59
CA ASN A 132 19.93 -0.69 17.33
C ASN A 132 18.48 -0.90 16.86
N LEU A 133 18.05 -0.21 15.81
CA LEU A 133 16.71 -0.37 15.29
C LEU A 133 16.57 -1.64 14.46
#